data_a5e119958c6d6e9001eafef6606bd66a
#
_entry.id   a5e119958c6d6e9001eafef6606bd66a
#
_cell.length_a   1.000
_cell.length_b   1.000
_cell.length_c   1.000
_cell.angle_alpha   90.00
_cell.angle_beta   90.00
_cell.angle_gamma   90.00
#
_symmetry.space_group_name_H-M   'P 1'
#
loop_
_entity.id
_entity.type
_entity.pdbx_description
1 polymer ?
#
loop_
_entity_poly.entity_id
_entity_poly.type
_entity_poly.pdbx_seq_one_letter_code
_entity_poly.pdbx_strand_id
1 'polypeptide(L)'
;MSIIDKLPARLFWDTDPAKLDPEKHKRFIITRVMERGDIEDVGVIWRSYNHDEIREALKSARYLSPKTTAFFSNQFDLPKDAFRAHRRRQQGKETTWA
;
A
#
# COMPACT_ATOMS: atom_id res chain seq x y z
N MET A 1 6.69 6.85 -20.63
CA MET A 1 7.46 6.73 -19.39
C MET A 1 6.69 5.94 -18.36
N SER A 2 7.37 5.07 -17.66
CA SER A 2 6.76 4.25 -16.61
C SER A 2 6.53 5.10 -15.36
N ILE A 3 5.49 4.77 -14.60
CA ILE A 3 5.25 5.37 -13.28
C ILE A 3 6.46 5.17 -12.36
N ILE A 4 7.19 4.07 -12.55
CA ILE A 4 8.40 3.77 -11.76
C ILE A 4 9.43 4.90 -11.88
N ASP A 5 9.55 5.50 -13.04
CA ASP A 5 10.50 6.59 -13.28
C ASP A 5 10.15 7.86 -12.49
N LYS A 6 8.91 7.98 -12.04
CA LYS A 6 8.44 9.13 -11.27
C LYS A 6 8.59 8.95 -9.77
N LEU A 7 9.04 7.77 -9.35
CA LEU A 7 9.16 7.42 -7.93
C LEU A 7 10.63 7.32 -7.54
N PRO A 8 10.96 7.68 -6.29
CA PRO A 8 12.36 7.60 -5.85
C PRO A 8 12.83 6.15 -5.73
N ALA A 9 14.06 5.91 -6.18
CA ALA A 9 14.65 4.57 -6.18
C ALA A 9 14.72 3.98 -4.76
N ARG A 10 14.80 4.81 -3.72
CA ARG A 10 14.87 4.35 -2.33
C ARG A 10 13.65 3.53 -1.89
N LEU A 11 12.54 3.70 -2.60
CA LEU A 11 11.32 2.93 -2.29
C LEU A 11 11.44 1.48 -2.72
N PHE A 12 12.38 1.18 -3.61
CA PHE A 12 12.56 -0.16 -4.18
C PHE A 12 13.94 -0.72 -3.87
N TRP A 13 14.43 -0.46 -2.65
CA TRP A 13 15.78 -0.84 -2.23
C TRP A 13 16.04 -2.35 -2.28
N ASP A 14 14.99 -3.15 -2.17
CA ASP A 14 15.06 -4.61 -2.12
C ASP A 14 14.75 -5.27 -3.46
N THR A 15 14.57 -4.49 -4.51
CA THR A 15 14.25 -5.00 -5.83
C THR A 15 14.82 -4.08 -6.90
N ASP A 16 14.99 -4.61 -8.11
CA ASP A 16 15.44 -3.82 -9.26
C ASP A 16 14.25 -3.11 -9.89
N PRO A 17 14.20 -1.77 -9.82
CA PRO A 17 13.07 -1.03 -10.42
C PRO A 17 12.87 -1.31 -11.91
N ALA A 18 13.96 -1.63 -12.64
CA ALA A 18 13.87 -1.93 -14.07
C ALA A 18 13.08 -3.20 -14.35
N LYS A 19 12.94 -4.09 -13.37
CA LYS A 19 12.20 -5.34 -13.50
C LYS A 19 10.74 -5.23 -13.07
N LEU A 20 10.34 -4.07 -12.56
CA LEU A 20 8.96 -3.87 -12.11
C LEU A 20 8.08 -3.48 -13.29
N ASP A 21 6.96 -4.16 -13.42
CA ASP A 21 5.92 -3.86 -14.41
C ASP A 21 4.78 -3.15 -13.70
N PRO A 22 4.44 -1.90 -14.10
CA PRO A 22 3.39 -1.14 -13.42
C PRO A 22 2.03 -1.83 -13.35
N GLU A 23 1.69 -2.66 -14.34
CA GLU A 23 0.43 -3.39 -14.31
C GLU A 23 0.54 -4.72 -13.57
N LYS A 24 1.58 -5.49 -13.89
CA LYS A 24 1.76 -6.82 -13.32
C LYS A 24 2.06 -6.76 -11.82
N HIS A 25 2.82 -5.77 -11.38
CA HIS A 25 3.25 -5.62 -9.99
C HIS A 25 2.53 -4.46 -9.30
N LYS A 26 1.38 -4.05 -9.79
CA LYS A 26 0.70 -2.86 -9.26
C LYS A 26 0.39 -2.92 -7.77
N ARG A 27 0.01 -4.09 -7.26
CA ARG A 27 -0.29 -4.23 -5.82
C ARG A 27 0.94 -3.97 -4.96
N PHE A 28 2.08 -4.50 -5.38
CA PHE A 28 3.35 -4.28 -4.68
C PHE A 28 3.73 -2.79 -4.73
N ILE A 29 3.65 -2.20 -5.90
CA ILE A 29 4.02 -0.79 -6.11
C ILE A 29 3.14 0.13 -5.28
N ILE A 30 1.82 -0.05 -5.37
CA ILE A 30 0.86 0.75 -4.63
C ILE A 30 1.12 0.64 -3.12
N THR A 31 1.20 -0.58 -2.62
CA THR A 31 1.39 -0.80 -1.19
C THR A 31 2.70 -0.21 -0.68
N ARG A 32 3.79 -0.42 -1.43
CA ARG A 32 5.10 0.08 -1.05
C ARG A 32 5.13 1.61 -0.97
N VAL A 33 4.57 2.26 -1.97
CA VAL A 33 4.56 3.72 -2.03
C VAL A 33 3.66 4.31 -0.95
N MET A 34 2.48 3.74 -0.78
CA MET A 34 1.54 4.26 0.23
C MET A 34 2.08 4.07 1.65
N GLU A 35 2.86 3.03 1.89
CA GLU A 35 3.42 2.77 3.21
C GLU A 35 4.67 3.59 3.50
N ARG A 36 5.52 3.81 2.50
CA ARG A 36 6.85 4.39 2.70
C ARG A 36 7.14 5.67 1.93
N GLY A 37 6.29 6.04 0.99
CA GLY A 37 6.51 7.23 0.17
C GLY A 37 6.13 8.51 0.89
N ASP A 38 6.63 9.62 0.35
CA ASP A 38 6.24 10.95 0.80
C ASP A 38 4.89 11.31 0.17
N ILE A 39 4.32 12.44 0.59
CA ILE A 39 3.03 12.90 0.09
C ILE A 39 3.03 13.09 -1.44
N GLU A 40 4.18 13.50 -2.01
CA GLU A 40 4.31 13.63 -3.46
C GLU A 40 4.24 12.28 -4.14
N ASP A 41 4.86 11.26 -3.55
CA ASP A 41 4.86 9.90 -4.08
C ASP A 41 3.45 9.30 -4.04
N VAL A 42 2.74 9.52 -2.93
CA VAL A 42 1.34 9.12 -2.77
C VAL A 42 0.50 9.75 -3.88
N GLY A 43 0.76 11.03 -4.19
CA GLY A 43 0.07 11.72 -5.26
C GLY A 43 0.32 11.10 -6.63
N VAL A 44 1.53 10.64 -6.90
CA VAL A 44 1.86 9.95 -8.16
C VAL A 44 1.00 8.70 -8.31
N ILE A 45 0.91 7.89 -7.26
CA ILE A 45 0.08 6.67 -7.26
C ILE A 45 -1.39 7.04 -7.46
N TRP A 46 -1.88 8.05 -6.72
CA TRP A 46 -3.28 8.46 -6.75
C TRP A 46 -3.72 8.89 -8.15
N ARG A 47 -2.84 9.53 -8.90
CA ARG A 47 -3.13 10.00 -10.25
C ARG A 47 -2.89 8.93 -11.32
N SER A 48 -2.08 7.91 -11.03
CA SER A 48 -1.64 6.94 -12.02
C SER A 48 -2.47 5.67 -12.06
N TYR A 49 -3.09 5.31 -10.95
CA TYR A 49 -3.92 4.11 -10.85
C TYR A 49 -5.36 4.50 -10.56
N ASN A 50 -6.29 3.65 -10.95
CA ASN A 50 -7.69 3.78 -10.62
C ASN A 50 -7.86 3.66 -9.10
N HIS A 51 -8.75 4.46 -8.50
CA HIS A 51 -8.97 4.44 -7.06
C HIS A 51 -9.45 3.09 -6.55
N ASP A 52 -10.23 2.37 -7.36
CA ASP A 52 -10.66 1.00 -7.00
C ASP A 52 -9.47 0.05 -6.92
N GLU A 53 -8.50 0.20 -7.83
CA GLU A 53 -7.29 -0.61 -7.80
C GLU A 53 -6.45 -0.31 -6.55
N ILE A 54 -6.34 0.97 -6.20
CA ILE A 54 -5.61 1.38 -5.01
C ILE A 54 -6.29 0.81 -3.77
N ARG A 55 -7.61 0.96 -3.67
CA ARG A 55 -8.38 0.45 -2.55
C ARG A 55 -8.20 -1.05 -2.38
N GLU A 56 -8.35 -1.81 -3.46
CA GLU A 56 -8.23 -3.26 -3.41
C GLU A 56 -6.81 -3.71 -3.06
N ALA A 57 -5.80 -3.02 -3.58
CA ALA A 57 -4.41 -3.32 -3.24
C ALA A 57 -4.16 -3.13 -1.74
N LEU A 58 -4.66 -2.04 -1.17
CA LEU A 58 -4.46 -1.75 0.24
C LEU A 58 -5.27 -2.68 1.14
N LYS A 59 -6.50 -3.01 0.75
CA LYS A 59 -7.33 -3.94 1.51
C LYS A 59 -6.72 -5.34 1.56
N SER A 60 -6.07 -5.76 0.50
CA SER A 60 -5.49 -7.12 0.40
C SER A 60 -4.05 -7.20 0.89
N ALA A 61 -3.40 -6.08 1.19
CA ALA A 61 -2.02 -6.07 1.64
C ALA A 61 -1.87 -6.84 2.95
N ARG A 62 -0.80 -7.64 3.03
CA ARG A 62 -0.53 -8.44 4.23
C ARG A 62 -0.09 -7.59 5.40
N TYR A 63 0.55 -6.47 5.11
CA TYR A 63 1.03 -5.55 6.14
C TYR A 63 0.78 -4.11 5.74
N LEU A 64 0.27 -3.34 6.68
CA LEU A 64 0.19 -1.88 6.62
C LEU A 64 0.36 -1.39 8.05
N SER A 65 1.10 -0.30 8.23
CA SER A 65 1.22 0.29 9.56
C SER A 65 -0.15 0.79 10.05
N PRO A 66 -0.35 0.92 11.37
CA PRO A 66 -1.58 1.49 11.90
C PRO A 66 -1.89 2.87 11.34
N LYS A 67 -0.86 3.69 11.13
CA LYS A 67 -1.01 5.04 10.58
C LYS A 67 -1.55 5.00 9.16
N THR A 68 -0.98 4.15 8.31
CA THR A 68 -1.42 4.00 6.92
C THR A 68 -2.83 3.44 6.85
N THR A 69 -3.13 2.44 7.69
CA THR A 69 -4.47 1.86 7.76
C THR A 69 -5.51 2.92 8.16
N ALA A 70 -5.21 3.71 9.18
CA ALA A 70 -6.13 4.75 9.64
C ALA A 70 -6.37 5.80 8.57
N PHE A 71 -5.30 6.22 7.87
CA PHE A 71 -5.40 7.22 6.82
C PHE A 71 -6.33 6.76 5.70
N PHE A 72 -6.11 5.54 5.19
CA PHE A 72 -6.90 5.05 4.07
C PHE A 72 -8.28 4.54 4.47
N SER A 73 -8.45 4.09 5.71
CA SER A 73 -9.77 3.82 6.28
C SER A 73 -10.63 5.08 6.17
N ASN A 74 -10.08 6.21 6.55
CA ASN A 74 -10.77 7.49 6.48
C ASN A 74 -10.95 7.94 5.03
N GLN A 75 -9.92 7.82 4.21
CA GLN A 75 -9.93 8.28 2.82
C GLN A 75 -10.97 7.55 1.97
N PHE A 76 -11.14 6.25 2.18
CA PHE A 76 -12.08 5.42 1.43
C PHE A 76 -13.40 5.19 2.18
N ASP A 77 -13.56 5.78 3.34
CA ASP A 77 -14.76 5.60 4.18
C ASP A 77 -15.05 4.12 4.43
N LEU A 78 -14.00 3.41 4.87
CA LEU A 78 -14.07 1.98 5.17
C LEU A 78 -13.73 1.74 6.63
N PRO A 79 -14.35 0.72 7.28
CA PRO A 79 -13.92 0.32 8.61
C PRO A 79 -12.52 -0.28 8.55
N LYS A 80 -11.76 -0.17 9.64
CA LYS A 80 -10.42 -0.74 9.68
C LYS A 80 -10.42 -2.25 9.45
N ASP A 81 -11.50 -2.92 9.83
CA ASP A 81 -11.65 -4.38 9.62
C ASP A 81 -11.73 -4.77 8.14
N ALA A 82 -11.96 -3.82 7.24
CA ALA A 82 -11.92 -4.08 5.81
C ALA A 82 -10.49 -4.35 5.32
N PHE A 83 -9.47 -3.97 6.10
CA PHE A 83 -8.07 -4.14 5.73
C PHE A 83 -7.51 -5.41 6.33
N ARG A 84 -6.99 -6.29 5.46
CA ARG A 84 -6.39 -7.56 5.88
C ARG A 84 -5.29 -7.36 6.93
N ALA A 85 -4.45 -6.34 6.74
CA ALA A 85 -3.36 -6.05 7.66
C ALA A 85 -3.87 -5.74 9.08
N HIS A 86 -4.99 -5.03 9.19
CA HIS A 86 -5.58 -4.72 10.48
C HIS A 86 -6.11 -5.99 11.17
N ARG A 87 -6.83 -6.83 10.41
CA ARG A 87 -7.35 -8.09 10.95
C ARG A 87 -6.22 -9.00 11.44
N ARG A 88 -5.12 -9.06 10.68
CA ARG A 88 -3.96 -9.87 11.07
C ARG A 88 -3.33 -9.38 12.36
N ARG A 89 -3.25 -8.07 12.55
CA ARG A 89 -2.74 -7.48 13.79
C ARG A 89 -3.61 -7.82 14.99
N GLN A 90 -4.92 -7.75 14.82
CA GLN A 90 -5.87 -8.08 15.89
C GLN A 90 -5.78 -9.55 16.28
N GLN A 91 -5.69 -10.44 15.29
CA GLN A 91 -5.51 -11.87 15.53
C GLN A 91 -4.22 -12.15 16.28
N GLY A 92 -3.13 -11.47 15.90
CA GLY A 92 -1.86 -11.60 16.57
C GLY A 92 -1.92 -11.19 18.03
N LYS A 93 -2.65 -10.15 18.35
CA LYS A 93 -2.84 -9.69 19.72
C LYS A 93 -3.61 -10.70 20.54
N GLU A 94 -4.66 -11.29 19.97
CA GLU A 94 -5.45 -12.31 20.64
C GLU A 94 -4.63 -13.55 20.92
N THR A 95 -3.83 -13.96 19.93
CA THR A 95 -3.00 -15.16 20.04
C THR A 95 -1.93 -15.03 21.11
N THR A 96 -1.46 -13.81 21.37
CA THR A 96 -0.41 -13.55 22.34
C THR A 96 -0.83 -13.91 23.77
N TRP A 97 -2.11 -13.97 24.02
CA TRP A 97 -2.66 -14.26 25.35
C TRP A 97 -2.94 -15.74 25.58
N ALA A 98 -2.80 -16.55 24.58
CA ALA A 98 -3.05 -17.98 24.69
C ALA A 98 -1.88 -18.77 25.37
#